data_af1c9391f8f4ff215575261834e7c35e
#
_entry.id   af1c9391f8f4ff215575261834e7c35e
#
_cell.length_a   1.000
_cell.length_b   1.000
_cell.length_c   1.000
_cell.angle_alpha   90.00
_cell.angle_beta   90.00
_cell.angle_gamma   90.00
#
_symmetry.space_group_name_H-M   'P 1'
#
loop_
_entity.id
_entity.type
_entity.pdbx_description
1 polymer ?
#
loop_
_entity_poly.entity_id
_entity_poly.type
_entity_poly.pdbx_seq_one_letter_code
_entity_poly.pdbx_strand_id
1 'polypeptide(L)' 'MRFEVRYQTPYGECEWRSQWFPTLDEAERMVDFYRSCGSPSHIAPSSLAQFAHLA' A
#
# COMPACT_ATOMS: atom_id res chain seq x y z
N MET A 1 -9.65 -2.05 -11.68
CA MET A 1 -8.21 -2.17 -11.30
C MET A 1 -8.08 -1.91 -9.82
N ARG A 2 -7.27 -2.70 -9.13
CA ARG A 2 -7.10 -2.56 -7.68
C ARG A 2 -5.62 -2.40 -7.36
N PHE A 3 -5.34 -1.61 -6.33
CA PHE A 3 -3.97 -1.36 -5.87
C PHE A 3 -3.83 -1.88 -4.45
N GLU A 4 -2.86 -2.75 -4.25
CA GLU A 4 -2.59 -3.34 -2.95
C GLU A 4 -1.58 -2.49 -2.19
N VAL A 5 -1.97 -2.05 -1.00
CA VAL A 5 -1.07 -1.37 -0.07
C VAL A 5 -0.68 -2.38 1.00
N ARG A 6 0.61 -2.61 1.14
CA ARG A 6 1.17 -3.46 2.20
C ARG A 6 1.70 -2.59 3.30
N TYR A 7 1.35 -2.91 4.52
CA TYR A 7 1.80 -2.14 5.68
C TYR A 7 2.10 -3.07 6.85
N GLN A 8 2.99 -2.62 7.73
CA GLN A 8 3.34 -3.35 8.92
C GLN A 8 2.62 -2.75 10.12
N THR A 9 2.00 -3.60 10.94
CA THR A 9 1.31 -3.11 12.13
C THR A 9 2.34 -2.51 13.10
N PRO A 10 2.04 -1.34 13.71
CA PRO A 10 3.00 -0.66 14.58
C PRO A 10 3.08 -1.24 16.00
N TYR A 11 2.33 -2.28 16.28
CA TYR A 11 2.26 -2.89 17.61
C TYR A 11 2.10 -4.40 17.47
N GLY A 12 2.30 -5.11 18.57
CA GLY A 12 2.22 -6.56 18.59
C GLY A 12 3.41 -7.19 17.89
N GLU A 13 3.17 -8.18 17.04
CA GLU A 13 4.22 -8.92 16.34
C GLU A 13 4.70 -8.25 15.06
N CYS A 14 4.25 -7.03 14.78
CA CYS A 14 4.63 -6.27 13.58
C CYS A 14 4.38 -7.05 12.29
N GLU A 15 3.17 -7.57 12.16
CA GLU A 15 2.79 -8.35 10.98
C GLU A 15 2.54 -7.48 9.76
N TRP A 16 2.92 -7.99 8.60
CA TRP A 16 2.56 -7.37 7.33
C TRP A 16 1.13 -7.71 6.98
N ARG A 17 0.36 -6.67 6.62
CA ARG A 17 -1.02 -6.80 6.18
C ARG A 17 -1.22 -6.08 4.87
N SER A 18 -2.32 -6.38 4.19
CA SER A 18 -2.65 -5.78 2.90
C SER A 18 -4.01 -5.13 2.96
N GLN A 19 -4.15 -4.03 2.22
CA GLN A 19 -5.42 -3.35 2.03
C GLN A 19 -5.53 -2.95 0.56
N TRP A 20 -6.72 -3.07 -0.02
CA TRP A 20 -6.93 -2.84 -1.45
C TRP A 20 -7.71 -1.56 -1.69
N PHE A 21 -7.29 -0.81 -2.71
CA PHE A 21 -7.91 0.47 -3.07
C PHE A 21 -8.22 0.49 -4.57
N PRO A 22 -9.33 1.16 -4.97
CA PRO A 22 -9.73 1.20 -6.38
C PRO A 22 -8.88 2.14 -7.23
N THR A 23 -8.19 3.12 -6.63
CA THR A 23 -7.38 4.08 -7.37
C THR A 23 -5.98 4.17 -6.77
N LEU A 24 -5.01 4.54 -7.63
CA LEU A 24 -3.64 4.74 -7.19
C LEU A 24 -3.54 5.91 -6.21
N ASP A 25 -4.31 6.97 -6.43
CA ASP A 25 -4.31 8.15 -5.57
C ASP A 25 -4.68 7.79 -4.12
N GLU A 26 -5.73 7.00 -3.94
CA GLU A 26 -6.13 6.54 -2.62
C GLU A 26 -5.07 5.66 -1.97
N ALA A 27 -4.45 4.77 -2.77
CA ALA A 27 -3.38 3.90 -2.28
C ALA A 27 -2.18 4.72 -1.79
N GLU A 28 -1.78 5.73 -2.55
CA GLU A 28 -0.67 6.60 -2.17
C GLU A 28 -0.95 7.39 -0.90
N ARG A 29 -2.17 7.90 -0.76
CA ARG A 29 -2.59 8.61 0.46
C ARG A 29 -2.49 7.70 1.68
N MET A 30 -2.86 6.44 1.52
CA MET A 30 -2.83 5.49 2.62
C MET A 30 -1.39 5.14 3.01
N VAL A 31 -0.51 4.99 2.02
CA VAL A 31 0.92 4.79 2.27
C VAL A 31 1.49 5.95 3.08
N ASP A 32 1.18 7.18 2.68
CA ASP A 32 1.64 8.37 3.38
C ASP A 32 1.11 8.41 4.81
N PHE A 33 -0.14 8.05 5.00
CA PHE A 33 -0.76 8.00 6.33
C PHE A 33 -0.03 7.01 7.24
N TYR A 34 0.19 5.78 6.76
CA TYR A 34 0.88 4.77 7.56
C TYR A 34 2.31 5.18 7.90
N ARG A 35 3.03 5.75 6.93
CA ARG A 35 4.39 6.23 7.17
C ARG A 35 4.41 7.36 8.20
N SER A 36 3.42 8.24 8.17
CA SER A 36 3.29 9.30 9.17
C SER A 36 3.07 8.74 10.58
N CYS A 37 2.42 7.59 10.68
CA CYS A 37 2.19 6.91 11.95
C CYS A 37 3.40 6.05 12.39
N GLY A 38 4.47 6.03 11.61
CA GLY A 38 5.65 5.25 11.91
C GLY A 38 5.58 3.80 11.46
N SER A 39 4.61 3.45 10.61
CA SER A 39 4.45 2.10 10.09
C SER A 39 5.06 1.99 8.70
N PRO A 40 6.00 1.06 8.48
CA PRO A 40 6.51 0.82 7.13
C PRO A 40 5.35 0.44 6.19
N SER A 41 5.33 1.05 5.00
CA SER A 41 4.24 0.82 4.05
C SER A 41 4.72 1.08 2.63
N HIS A 42 4.13 0.35 1.67
CA HIS A 42 4.43 0.53 0.25
C HIS A 42 3.30 -0.05 -0.60
N ILE A 43 3.24 0.38 -1.84
CA ILE A 43 2.32 -0.19 -2.82
C ILE A 43 2.99 -1.44 -3.39
N ALA A 44 2.26 -2.56 -3.44
CA ALA A 44 2.80 -3.82 -3.94
C ALA A 44 3.29 -3.68 -5.38
N PRO A 45 4.48 -4.22 -5.72
CA PRO A 45 5.02 -4.12 -7.08
C PRO A 45 4.08 -4.68 -8.15
N SER A 46 3.31 -5.72 -7.84
CA SER A 46 2.36 -6.31 -8.78
C SER A 46 1.26 -5.31 -9.18
N SER A 47 0.85 -4.44 -8.25
CA SER A 47 -0.14 -3.41 -8.53
C SER A 47 0.43 -2.34 -9.45
N LEU A 48 1.68 -1.95 -9.24
CA LEU A 48 2.35 -0.98 -10.10
C LEU A 48 2.63 -1.53 -11.49
N ALA A 49 2.88 -2.84 -11.60
CA ALA A 49 3.08 -3.50 -12.88
C ALA A 49 1.82 -3.44 -13.75
N GLN A 50 0.63 -3.52 -13.15
CA GLN A 50 -0.62 -3.36 -13.89
C GLN A 50 -0.68 -1.99 -14.54
N PHE A 51 -0.31 -0.96 -13.80
CA PHE A 51 -0.32 0.42 -14.30
C PHE A 51 0.67 0.60 -15.45
N ALA A 52 1.87 0.05 -15.32
CA ALA A 52 2.88 0.11 -16.36
C ALA A 52 2.44 -0.62 -17.62
N HIS A 53 1.68 -1.70 -17.48
CA HIS A 53 1.19 -2.48 -18.60
C HIS A 53 0.16 -1.74 -19.44
N LEU A 54 -0.53 -0.78 -18.84
CA LEU A 54 -1.54 0.04 -19.53
C LEU A 54 -0.93 1.24 -20.27
N ALA A 55 0.29 1.53 -19.97
CA ALA A 55 1.01 2.62 -20.62
C ALA A 55 1.65 2.14 -21.91
#